data_6804e95c4cf91123a493d7263663f517
#
_entry.id   6804e95c4cf91123a493d7263663f517
#
_cell.length_a   1.000
_cell.length_b   1.000
_cell.length_c   1.000
_cell.angle_alpha   90.00
_cell.angle_beta   90.00
_cell.angle_gamma   90.00
#
_symmetry.space_group_name_H-M   'P 1'
#
loop_
_entity.id
_entity.type
_entity.pdbx_description
1 polymer ?
#
loop_
_entity_poly.entity_id
_entity_poly.type
_entity_poly.pdbx_seq_one_letter_code
_entity_poly.pdbx_strand_id
1 'polypeptide(L)'
;MKTIQELEQYLEENCYNFDGITIGRHYAYEGLVVKNCALGYCLFSSERGHETLLKAFQSEEELVRYTLAELDRDPWSKAHIVAFTLDQKQIQKAESELKWMRIRYKRNDIPYRAGQTAYRIFVYGRDILRLEQFKQQYMQRSNEIQRS
;
A
#
# COMPACT_ATOMS: atom_id res chain seq x y z
N MET A 1 7.33 -20.37 -0.96
CA MET A 1 8.00 -19.37 -1.82
C MET A 1 9.50 -19.44 -1.62
N LYS A 2 10.22 -19.51 -2.71
CA LYS A 2 11.69 -19.68 -2.68
C LYS A 2 12.44 -18.63 -3.48
N THR A 3 11.74 -17.89 -4.38
CA THR A 3 12.41 -16.94 -5.27
C THR A 3 11.81 -15.55 -5.16
N ILE A 4 12.61 -14.56 -5.54
CA ILE A 4 12.17 -13.17 -5.59
C ILE A 4 10.99 -13.04 -6.55
N GLN A 5 11.02 -13.75 -7.67
CA GLN A 5 9.92 -13.73 -8.64
C GLN A 5 8.63 -14.30 -8.04
N GLU A 6 8.73 -15.39 -7.27
CA GLU A 6 7.57 -15.96 -6.59
C GLU A 6 7.02 -15.01 -5.52
N LEU A 7 7.91 -14.30 -4.81
CA LEU A 7 7.48 -13.29 -3.84
C LEU A 7 6.72 -12.16 -4.54
N GLU A 8 7.26 -11.65 -5.65
CA GLU A 8 6.58 -10.60 -6.42
C GLU A 8 5.18 -11.04 -6.82
N GLN A 9 5.04 -12.24 -7.34
CA GLN A 9 3.75 -12.79 -7.75
C GLN A 9 2.79 -12.93 -6.55
N TYR A 10 3.28 -13.41 -5.43
CA TYR A 10 2.48 -13.53 -4.21
C TYR A 10 1.95 -12.17 -3.75
N LEU A 11 2.82 -11.15 -3.76
CA LEU A 11 2.43 -9.80 -3.37
C LEU A 11 1.37 -9.22 -4.32
N GLU A 12 1.49 -9.48 -5.61
CA GLU A 12 0.48 -9.06 -6.60
C GLU A 12 -0.85 -9.77 -6.37
N GLU A 13 -0.83 -11.07 -6.19
CA GLU A 13 -2.05 -11.88 -6.02
C GLU A 13 -2.79 -11.55 -4.73
N ASN A 14 -2.07 -11.14 -3.69
CA ASN A 14 -2.66 -10.80 -2.40
C ASN A 14 -2.85 -9.30 -2.21
N CYS A 15 -2.73 -8.55 -3.29
CA CYS A 15 -3.02 -7.12 -3.35
C CYS A 15 -2.27 -6.29 -2.31
N TYR A 16 -0.96 -6.52 -2.21
CA TYR A 16 -0.08 -5.57 -1.53
C TYR A 16 0.04 -4.31 -2.40
N ASN A 17 0.25 -3.16 -1.79
CA ASN A 17 0.20 -1.91 -2.55
C ASN A 17 1.51 -1.50 -3.24
N PHE A 18 2.63 -2.11 -2.93
CA PHE A 18 3.95 -1.81 -3.50
C PHE A 18 4.43 -0.38 -3.27
N ASP A 19 3.82 0.37 -2.37
CA ASP A 19 4.24 1.76 -2.11
C ASP A 19 5.56 1.82 -1.34
N GLY A 20 5.89 0.77 -0.61
CA GLY A 20 7.08 0.71 0.22
C GLY A 20 8.05 -0.40 -0.16
N ILE A 21 7.96 -0.97 -1.37
CA ILE A 21 8.87 -2.03 -1.81
C ILE A 21 9.16 -1.93 -3.30
N THR A 22 10.45 -2.01 -3.63
CA THR A 22 10.94 -2.19 -4.99
C THR A 22 11.33 -3.66 -5.15
N ILE A 23 10.64 -4.35 -6.05
CA ILE A 23 10.86 -5.76 -6.33
C ILE A 23 10.45 -6.05 -7.78
N GLY A 24 11.32 -6.70 -8.55
CA GLY A 24 11.03 -7.04 -9.93
C GLY A 24 10.68 -5.81 -10.76
N ARG A 25 9.47 -5.80 -11.32
CA ARG A 25 8.96 -4.68 -12.14
C ARG A 25 8.35 -3.54 -11.32
N HIS A 26 8.22 -3.71 -9.99
CA HIS A 26 7.64 -2.69 -9.12
C HIS A 26 8.73 -1.81 -8.54
N TYR A 27 8.53 -0.50 -8.63
CA TYR A 27 9.45 0.49 -8.11
C TYR A 27 8.75 1.37 -7.08
N ALA A 28 9.36 1.48 -5.90
CA ALA A 28 8.92 2.42 -4.87
C ALA A 28 10.01 3.47 -4.67
N TYR A 29 9.61 4.72 -4.49
CA TYR A 29 10.54 5.82 -4.26
C TYR A 29 11.31 5.64 -2.95
N GLU A 30 10.62 5.19 -1.91
CA GLU A 30 11.21 4.90 -0.61
C GLU A 30 10.74 3.53 -0.12
N GLY A 31 11.52 2.92 0.76
CA GLY A 31 11.17 1.66 1.39
C GLY A 31 12.20 0.57 1.14
N LEU A 32 11.73 -0.67 1.10
CA LEU A 32 12.58 -1.83 0.92
C LEU A 32 12.94 -2.03 -0.56
N VAL A 33 14.16 -2.50 -0.81
CA VAL A 33 14.61 -2.87 -2.15
C VAL A 33 15.17 -4.28 -2.09
N VAL A 34 14.59 -5.16 -2.91
CA VAL A 34 14.94 -6.59 -2.97
C VAL A 34 15.65 -6.84 -4.28
N LYS A 35 16.90 -7.28 -4.22
CA LYS A 35 17.66 -7.57 -5.43
C LYS A 35 18.88 -8.42 -5.13
N ASN A 36 19.47 -8.99 -6.18
CA ASN A 36 20.79 -9.61 -6.11
C ASN A 36 21.86 -8.53 -5.97
N CYS A 37 22.92 -8.82 -5.27
CA CYS A 37 24.07 -7.94 -5.16
C CYS A 37 25.36 -8.74 -5.08
N ALA A 38 26.51 -8.05 -5.00
CA ALA A 38 27.81 -8.73 -4.93
C ALA A 38 27.94 -9.64 -3.71
N LEU A 39 27.16 -9.39 -2.66
CA LEU A 39 27.19 -10.18 -1.41
C LEU A 39 26.15 -11.31 -1.41
N GLY A 40 25.41 -11.52 -2.49
CA GLY A 40 24.39 -12.56 -2.62
C GLY A 40 23.00 -11.97 -2.85
N TYR A 41 22.06 -12.34 -2.00
CA TYR A 41 20.66 -11.86 -2.08
C TYR A 41 20.46 -10.79 -1.02
N CYS A 42 20.12 -9.56 -1.46
CA CYS A 42 20.26 -8.39 -0.60
C CYS A 42 18.94 -7.67 -0.39
N LEU A 43 18.76 -7.20 0.83
CA LEU A 43 17.67 -6.32 1.20
C LEU A 43 18.25 -4.96 1.57
N PHE A 44 17.81 -3.92 0.88
CA PHE A 44 18.22 -2.54 1.12
C PHE A 44 17.04 -1.73 1.62
N SER A 45 17.34 -0.64 2.31
CA SER A 45 16.40 0.43 2.59
C SER A 45 16.73 1.60 1.67
N SER A 46 15.74 2.15 0.99
CA SER A 46 15.91 3.30 0.11
C SER A 46 15.24 4.51 0.72
N GLU A 47 15.98 5.63 0.79
CA GLU A 47 15.47 6.90 1.26
C GLU A 47 16.11 8.02 0.43
N ARG A 48 15.28 8.81 -0.23
CA ARG A 48 15.72 9.95 -1.07
C ARG A 48 16.77 9.55 -2.10
N GLY A 49 16.62 8.38 -2.69
CA GLY A 49 17.56 7.86 -3.70
C GLY A 49 18.80 7.19 -3.14
N HIS A 50 18.97 7.14 -1.82
CA HIS A 50 20.07 6.45 -1.17
C HIS A 50 19.66 5.07 -0.70
N GLU A 51 20.38 4.04 -1.17
CA GLU A 51 20.18 2.68 -0.72
C GLU A 51 21.18 2.36 0.40
N THR A 52 20.67 1.82 1.49
CA THR A 52 21.49 1.33 2.61
C THR A 52 21.26 -0.16 2.76
N LEU A 53 22.31 -0.94 2.76
CA LEU A 53 22.19 -2.39 2.93
C LEU A 53 21.69 -2.70 4.35
N LEU A 54 20.54 -3.35 4.43
CA LEU A 54 19.99 -3.82 5.70
C LEU A 54 20.50 -5.23 6.04
N LYS A 55 20.46 -6.13 5.06
CA LYS A 55 20.88 -7.50 5.29
C LYS A 55 21.21 -8.19 3.97
N ALA A 56 22.25 -9.03 3.98
CA ALA A 56 22.60 -9.90 2.87
C ALA A 56 22.36 -11.34 3.29
N PHE A 57 21.87 -12.14 2.34
CA PHE A 57 21.55 -13.55 2.58
C PHE A 57 22.30 -14.41 1.57
N GLN A 58 22.68 -15.60 1.96
CA GLN A 58 23.29 -16.56 1.05
C GLN A 58 22.25 -17.30 0.22
N SER A 59 21.01 -17.35 0.70
CA SER A 59 19.90 -18.04 0.07
C SER A 59 18.81 -17.06 -0.33
N GLU A 60 18.32 -17.22 -1.55
CA GLU A 60 17.18 -16.44 -2.05
C GLU A 60 15.92 -16.68 -1.20
N GLU A 61 15.71 -17.92 -0.77
CA GLU A 61 14.58 -18.28 0.09
C GLU A 61 14.61 -17.53 1.42
N GLU A 62 15.80 -17.39 2.02
CA GLU A 62 15.94 -16.63 3.28
C GLU A 62 15.59 -15.16 3.09
N LEU A 63 16.06 -14.55 1.99
CA LEU A 63 15.72 -13.17 1.65
C LEU A 63 14.20 -13.02 1.50
N VAL A 64 13.57 -13.92 0.76
CA VAL A 64 12.13 -13.89 0.50
C VAL A 64 11.34 -13.98 1.81
N ARG A 65 11.72 -14.93 2.66
CA ARG A 65 11.04 -15.14 3.94
C ARG A 65 11.17 -13.93 4.86
N TYR A 66 12.37 -13.38 4.94
CA TYR A 66 12.64 -12.21 5.78
C TYR A 66 11.86 -10.99 5.28
N THR A 67 11.88 -10.76 3.97
CA THR A 67 11.20 -9.61 3.36
C THR A 67 9.69 -9.67 3.59
N LEU A 68 9.10 -10.84 3.39
CA LEU A 68 7.65 -11.00 3.62
C LEU A 68 7.29 -10.73 5.08
N ALA A 69 8.10 -11.21 6.02
CA ALA A 69 7.87 -10.97 7.43
C ALA A 69 7.95 -9.47 7.77
N GLU A 70 8.90 -8.75 7.15
CA GLU A 70 9.02 -7.31 7.36
C GLU A 70 7.80 -6.56 6.78
N LEU A 71 7.33 -6.94 5.60
CA LEU A 71 6.12 -6.35 5.01
C LEU A 71 4.90 -6.60 5.89
N ASP A 72 4.77 -7.79 6.44
CA ASP A 72 3.59 -8.15 7.22
C ASP A 72 3.56 -7.48 8.61
N ARG A 73 4.69 -6.94 9.07
CA ARG A 73 4.72 -6.11 10.27
C ARG A 73 4.17 -4.72 10.04
N ASP A 74 4.15 -4.25 8.80
CA ASP A 74 3.67 -2.92 8.45
C ASP A 74 2.18 -3.01 8.12
N PRO A 75 1.31 -2.41 8.95
CA PRO A 75 -0.13 -2.46 8.69
C PRO A 75 -0.54 -1.75 7.41
N TRP A 76 0.33 -0.90 6.85
CA TRP A 76 0.02 -0.16 5.63
C TRP A 76 0.43 -0.90 4.36
N SER A 77 1.16 -2.00 4.45
CA SER A 77 1.67 -2.72 3.26
C SER A 77 0.54 -3.27 2.37
N LYS A 78 -0.62 -3.54 2.93
CA LYS A 78 -1.80 -4.03 2.20
C LYS A 78 -2.91 -2.99 2.08
N ALA A 79 -2.67 -1.76 2.55
CA ALA A 79 -3.70 -0.73 2.59
C ALA A 79 -3.91 -0.11 1.21
N HIS A 80 -5.17 0.13 0.87
CA HIS A 80 -5.57 0.78 -0.38
C HIS A 80 -6.59 1.86 -0.07
N ILE A 81 -6.37 3.07 -0.55
CA ILE A 81 -7.33 4.15 -0.37
C ILE A 81 -8.52 3.93 -1.31
N VAL A 82 -9.72 3.97 -0.75
CA VAL A 82 -10.95 3.76 -1.53
C VAL A 82 -11.93 4.92 -1.43
N ALA A 83 -11.69 5.87 -0.53
CA ALA A 83 -12.51 7.08 -0.40
C ALA A 83 -11.63 8.25 -0.01
N PHE A 84 -11.89 9.38 -0.65
CA PHE A 84 -11.27 10.67 -0.33
C PHE A 84 -12.30 11.74 -0.64
N THR A 85 -12.76 12.45 0.38
CA THR A 85 -13.76 13.50 0.20
C THR A 85 -13.61 14.57 1.28
N LEU A 86 -14.04 15.78 0.96
CA LEU A 86 -14.13 16.88 1.92
C LEU A 86 -15.53 16.96 2.56
N ASP A 87 -16.45 16.10 2.11
CA ASP A 87 -17.85 16.12 2.57
C ASP A 87 -18.06 15.04 3.62
N GLN A 88 -18.38 15.46 4.84
CA GLN A 88 -18.61 14.55 5.95
C GLN A 88 -19.77 13.59 5.70
N LYS A 89 -20.82 14.04 5.01
CA LYS A 89 -21.95 13.17 4.69
C LYS A 89 -21.56 12.06 3.74
N GLN A 90 -20.71 12.35 2.78
CA GLN A 90 -20.21 11.34 1.83
C GLN A 90 -19.39 10.27 2.52
N ILE A 91 -18.49 10.68 3.43
CA ILE A 91 -17.67 9.67 4.12
C ILE A 91 -18.52 8.79 5.05
N GLN A 92 -19.55 9.36 5.69
CA GLN A 92 -20.46 8.59 6.53
C GLN A 92 -21.25 7.57 5.69
N LYS A 93 -21.67 7.96 4.49
CA LYS A 93 -22.34 7.05 3.57
C LYS A 93 -21.42 5.93 3.11
N ALA A 94 -20.16 6.27 2.81
CA ALA A 94 -19.15 5.27 2.44
C ALA A 94 -18.93 4.26 3.57
N GLU A 95 -18.81 4.74 4.81
CA GLU A 95 -18.65 3.84 5.96
C GLU A 95 -19.84 2.89 6.10
N SER A 96 -21.05 3.40 5.93
CA SER A 96 -22.26 2.58 6.03
C SER A 96 -22.28 1.48 4.98
N GLU A 97 -21.85 1.78 3.75
CA GLU A 97 -21.79 0.79 2.68
C GLU A 97 -20.76 -0.31 3.00
N LEU A 98 -19.58 0.09 3.51
CA LEU A 98 -18.55 -0.90 3.84
C LEU A 98 -18.99 -1.80 5.00
N LYS A 99 -19.67 -1.26 6.00
CA LYS A 99 -20.22 -2.04 7.09
C LYS A 99 -21.26 -3.03 6.59
N TRP A 100 -22.12 -2.59 5.67
CA TRP A 100 -23.13 -3.48 5.06
C TRP A 100 -22.47 -4.60 4.27
N MET A 101 -21.38 -4.30 3.53
CA MET A 101 -20.61 -5.29 2.78
C MET A 101 -19.73 -6.18 3.67
N ARG A 102 -19.63 -5.87 4.97
CA ARG A 102 -18.78 -6.57 5.93
C ARG A 102 -17.31 -6.53 5.54
N ILE A 103 -16.86 -5.37 5.03
CA ILE A 103 -15.47 -5.16 4.66
C ILE A 103 -14.79 -4.39 5.79
N ARG A 104 -13.64 -4.91 6.24
CA ARG A 104 -12.80 -4.23 7.23
C ARG A 104 -12.21 -2.97 6.61
N TYR A 105 -12.30 -1.85 7.31
CA TYR A 105 -11.76 -0.58 6.83
C TYR A 105 -11.19 0.24 7.97
N LYS A 106 -10.40 1.24 7.60
CA LYS A 106 -9.91 2.26 8.53
C LYS A 106 -10.21 3.64 7.97
N ARG A 107 -10.90 4.46 8.74
CA ARG A 107 -11.09 5.87 8.42
C ARG A 107 -9.90 6.67 8.95
N ASN A 108 -9.39 7.58 8.14
CA ASN A 108 -8.22 8.40 8.48
C ASN A 108 -8.46 9.82 8.01
N ASP A 109 -8.83 10.70 8.93
CA ASP A 109 -9.09 12.10 8.64
C ASP A 109 -7.78 12.89 8.76
N ILE A 110 -7.53 13.78 7.80
CA ILE A 110 -6.32 14.59 7.80
C ILE A 110 -6.66 16.06 7.54
N PRO A 111 -5.86 17.01 8.07
CA PRO A 111 -5.95 18.41 7.64
C PRO A 111 -5.62 18.49 6.15
N TYR A 112 -6.37 19.29 5.40
CA TYR A 112 -6.19 19.40 3.96
C TYR A 112 -5.81 20.82 3.54
N ARG A 113 -6.72 21.77 3.76
CA ARG A 113 -6.48 23.20 3.55
C ARG A 113 -6.90 23.92 4.82
N ALA A 114 -6.61 25.21 4.92
CA ALA A 114 -6.99 25.99 6.09
C ALA A 114 -8.48 25.81 6.38
N GLY A 115 -8.79 25.27 7.56
CA GLY A 115 -10.16 25.06 8.00
C GLY A 115 -10.88 23.88 7.37
N GLN A 116 -10.20 23.07 6.53
CA GLN A 116 -10.83 21.92 5.89
C GLN A 116 -10.20 20.61 6.35
N THR A 117 -11.02 19.56 6.40
CA THR A 117 -10.58 18.20 6.71
C THR A 117 -10.84 17.32 5.50
N ALA A 118 -9.86 16.54 5.11
CA ALA A 118 -10.05 15.49 4.12
C ALA A 118 -10.33 14.18 4.84
N TYR A 119 -11.41 13.54 4.47
CA TYR A 119 -11.84 12.26 5.03
C TYR A 119 -11.41 11.15 4.09
N ARG A 120 -10.69 10.18 4.61
CA ARG A 120 -10.15 9.08 3.82
C ARG A 120 -10.54 7.76 4.43
N ILE A 121 -10.72 6.74 3.56
CA ILE A 121 -10.94 5.37 4.01
C ILE A 121 -9.96 4.46 3.28
N PHE A 122 -9.37 3.55 4.04
CA PHE A 122 -8.49 2.50 3.53
C PHE A 122 -9.10 1.13 3.78
N VAL A 123 -8.93 0.23 2.82
CA VAL A 123 -9.23 -1.20 2.97
C VAL A 123 -7.96 -2.00 2.76
N TYR A 124 -8.01 -3.31 3.00
CA TYR A 124 -6.79 -4.11 3.07
C TYR A 124 -6.85 -5.32 2.14
N GLY A 125 -5.74 -5.57 1.45
CA GLY A 125 -5.55 -6.77 0.67
C GLY A 125 -6.59 -6.94 -0.43
N ARG A 126 -7.08 -8.16 -0.56
CA ARG A 126 -7.95 -8.55 -1.66
C ARG A 126 -9.34 -7.91 -1.64
N ASP A 127 -9.73 -7.29 -0.55
CA ASP A 127 -11.00 -6.57 -0.51
C ASP A 127 -11.05 -5.43 -1.52
N ILE A 128 -9.90 -4.88 -1.91
CA ILE A 128 -9.84 -3.84 -2.95
C ILE A 128 -10.46 -4.30 -4.28
N LEU A 129 -10.39 -5.60 -4.57
CA LEU A 129 -10.93 -6.16 -5.82
C LEU A 129 -12.46 -6.06 -5.90
N ARG A 130 -13.13 -5.88 -4.78
CA ARG A 130 -14.59 -5.77 -4.69
C ARG A 130 -15.09 -4.33 -4.76
N LEU A 131 -14.19 -3.35 -4.82
CA LEU A 131 -14.53 -1.95 -4.53
C LEU A 131 -14.22 -1.00 -5.69
N GLU A 132 -14.18 -1.48 -6.91
CA GLU A 132 -13.88 -0.59 -8.05
C GLU A 132 -14.96 0.46 -8.24
N GLN A 133 -16.24 0.06 -8.22
CA GLN A 133 -17.35 1.01 -8.33
C GLN A 133 -17.43 1.92 -7.11
N PHE A 134 -17.15 1.38 -5.93
CA PHE A 134 -17.10 2.16 -4.71
C PHE A 134 -16.07 3.27 -4.80
N LYS A 135 -14.87 2.95 -5.29
CA LYS A 135 -13.82 3.96 -5.50
C LYS A 135 -14.28 5.05 -6.47
N GLN A 136 -14.93 4.68 -7.56
CA GLN A 136 -15.41 5.65 -8.54
C GLN A 136 -16.40 6.62 -7.90
N GLN A 137 -17.20 6.17 -6.95
CA GLN A 137 -18.19 6.99 -6.28
C GLN A 137 -17.58 7.89 -5.21
N TYR A 138 -16.61 7.41 -4.44
CA TYR A 138 -16.14 8.08 -3.23
C TYR A 138 -14.74 8.68 -3.32
N MET A 139 -13.98 8.40 -4.38
CA MET A 139 -12.70 9.06 -4.60
C MET A 139 -12.91 10.32 -5.41
N GLN A 140 -12.81 11.47 -4.76
CA GLN A 140 -12.84 12.75 -5.46
C GLN A 140 -11.50 12.98 -6.15
N ARG A 141 -11.57 13.39 -7.42
CA ARG A 141 -10.35 13.69 -8.17
C ARG A 141 -9.74 14.99 -7.67
N SER A 142 -8.42 15.07 -7.72
CA SER A 142 -7.70 16.25 -7.25
C SER A 142 -8.17 17.53 -7.94
N ASN A 143 -8.50 17.46 -9.23
CA ASN A 143 -8.98 18.63 -9.97
C ASN A 143 -10.38 19.08 -9.53
N GLU A 144 -11.24 18.17 -9.10
CA GLU A 144 -12.55 18.48 -8.56
C GLU A 144 -12.43 19.17 -7.20
N ILE A 145 -11.50 18.69 -6.37
CA ILE A 145 -11.24 19.28 -5.06
C ILE A 145 -10.64 20.68 -5.21
N GLN A 146 -9.76 20.87 -6.20
CA GLN A 146 -9.14 22.17 -6.44
C GLN A 146 -10.11 23.22 -6.96
N ARG A 147 -11.19 22.80 -7.60
CA ARG A 147 -12.22 23.70 -8.15
C ARG A 147 -13.24 24.16 -7.12
N SER A 148 -13.33 23.46 -6.02
CA SER A 148 -14.33 23.75 -4.98
C SER A 148 -13.88 24.79 -3.95
#